data_1bb6f445df5a42960dc1cde4748f0d3b
#
_entry.id   1bb6f445df5a42960dc1cde4748f0d3b
#
_cell.length_a   1.000
_cell.length_b   1.000
_cell.length_c   1.000
_cell.angle_alpha   90.00
_cell.angle_beta   90.00
_cell.angle_gamma   90.00
#
_symmetry.space_group_name_H-M   'P 1'
#
loop_
_entity.id
_entity.type
_entity.pdbx_description
1 polymer ?
#
loop_
_entity_poly.entity_id
_entity_poly.type
_entity_poly.pdbx_seq_one_letter_code
_entity_poly.pdbx_strand_id
1 'polypeptide(L)'
;MDSGVERIGQLTRWTRSNLVVLVVVGLYAIAGIFFTINDRQERVGDAGEYVAMSWQLSNLDPPSLTPDDVVAFREHAAGIRNAMPDYAGFAPKPELESGGRFDFAHFWSYPLLTVPFEWVARAADWPDTYAFAAVNILIACLAMALTLRKLGLGPAILLFVSPLIWWLDKPHTEVVVFSLVLVALLLWRTRPVVGIVCMAFLMSMNLGFAVPAVVYGASALLDRRSHLFDGALNRVLLVGAAVIAAAHPAYYLVRLGRIDPQSLLGTASVRLTGVSRFLDPLLDPYIGLVSWWPFLLLVAGVGGFLRAWRRVPQKRTIAQWAVTWSPFILAMAVLFGQSQNIEPASGGNFGLSRYAMWLAPFAIYGMGRTVFRTALQRVFFTVVTAASVAMSLNVARMSRPDFWYTTRPNRVATFVFDHAPWIWNPPPQVFMGIESGQLKGPKAPKIPMANVACTKLLAVDGVWPQSCPAPQDVPEDCVESSFCYANRWGRGWQFAPTNEFG
;
A
#
# COMPACT_ATOMS: atom_id res chain seq x y z
N MET A 1 31.96 -2.70 -45.80
CA MET A 1 30.50 -2.89 -45.97
C MET A 1 29.83 -3.42 -44.72
N ASP A 2 30.52 -4.00 -43.75
CA ASP A 2 29.89 -4.60 -42.53
C ASP A 2 29.29 -3.63 -41.53
N SER A 3 29.81 -2.40 -41.41
CA SER A 3 29.30 -1.42 -40.40
C SER A 3 27.87 -0.91 -40.68
N GLY A 4 27.42 -0.95 -41.93
CA GLY A 4 26.09 -0.50 -42.31
C GLY A 4 24.99 -1.49 -41.95
N VAL A 5 25.25 -2.79 -42.14
CA VAL A 5 24.30 -3.86 -41.85
C VAL A 5 24.11 -4.02 -40.33
N GLU A 6 25.18 -3.85 -39.55
CA GLU A 6 25.10 -3.88 -38.08
C GLU A 6 24.30 -2.71 -37.51
N ARG A 7 24.46 -1.50 -38.06
CA ARG A 7 23.67 -0.32 -37.67
C ARG A 7 22.18 -0.47 -38.00
N ILE A 8 21.83 -1.01 -39.17
CA ILE A 8 20.44 -1.27 -39.54
C ILE A 8 19.83 -2.33 -38.63
N GLY A 9 20.55 -3.40 -38.30
CA GLY A 9 20.12 -4.42 -37.35
C GLY A 9 19.93 -3.89 -35.93
N GLN A 10 20.74 -2.95 -35.47
CA GLN A 10 20.57 -2.28 -34.17
C GLN A 10 19.36 -1.33 -34.17
N LEU A 11 19.18 -0.55 -35.22
CA LEU A 11 18.02 0.36 -35.37
C LEU A 11 16.69 -0.42 -35.41
N THR A 12 16.62 -1.53 -36.14
CA THR A 12 15.39 -2.35 -36.20
C THR A 12 15.08 -3.05 -34.87
N ARG A 13 16.08 -3.49 -34.11
CA ARG A 13 15.88 -4.03 -32.76
C ARG A 13 15.42 -2.94 -31.78
N TRP A 14 16.00 -1.75 -31.87
CA TRP A 14 15.65 -0.61 -31.02
C TRP A 14 14.20 -0.14 -31.26
N THR A 15 13.78 -0.04 -32.54
CA THR A 15 12.42 0.35 -32.91
C THR A 15 11.38 -0.70 -32.45
N ARG A 16 11.64 -2.00 -32.64
CA ARG A 16 10.75 -3.08 -32.18
C ARG A 16 10.60 -3.10 -30.67
N SER A 17 11.69 -2.90 -29.92
CA SER A 17 11.66 -2.86 -28.46
C SER A 17 10.85 -1.67 -27.93
N ASN A 18 10.99 -0.50 -28.52
CA ASN A 18 10.22 0.69 -28.14
C ASN A 18 8.75 0.59 -28.53
N LEU A 19 8.44 -0.03 -29.66
CA LEU A 19 7.05 -0.25 -30.08
C LEU A 19 6.31 -1.15 -29.06
N VAL A 20 6.91 -2.24 -28.62
CA VAL A 20 6.33 -3.10 -27.59
C VAL A 20 6.07 -2.33 -26.29
N VAL A 21 7.02 -1.49 -25.85
CA VAL A 21 6.82 -0.66 -24.66
C VAL A 21 5.65 0.29 -24.86
N LEU A 22 5.58 1.00 -25.98
CA LEU A 22 4.50 1.94 -26.28
C LEU A 22 3.13 1.26 -26.35
N VAL A 23 3.04 0.11 -27.00
CA VAL A 23 1.78 -0.65 -27.11
C VAL A 23 1.31 -1.14 -25.74
N VAL A 24 2.18 -1.78 -24.97
CA VAL A 24 1.79 -2.33 -23.64
C VAL A 24 1.40 -1.22 -22.68
N VAL A 25 2.18 -0.15 -22.62
CA VAL A 25 1.89 1.01 -21.75
C VAL A 25 0.62 1.73 -22.23
N GLY A 26 0.43 1.90 -23.53
CA GLY A 26 -0.76 2.49 -24.09
C GLY A 26 -2.03 1.71 -23.77
N LEU A 27 -2.00 0.37 -23.92
CA LEU A 27 -3.12 -0.50 -23.55
C LEU A 27 -3.43 -0.42 -22.05
N TYR A 28 -2.40 -0.35 -21.20
CA TYR A 28 -2.58 -0.19 -19.77
C TYR A 28 -3.20 1.16 -19.41
N ALA A 29 -2.75 2.24 -20.04
CA ALA A 29 -3.34 3.57 -19.87
C ALA A 29 -4.81 3.61 -20.30
N ILE A 30 -5.13 3.03 -21.47
CA ILE A 30 -6.51 2.94 -21.97
C ILE A 30 -7.38 2.15 -20.99
N ALA A 31 -6.89 1.02 -20.46
CA ALA A 31 -7.62 0.24 -19.48
C ALA A 31 -7.86 1.04 -18.17
N GLY A 32 -6.84 1.77 -17.68
CA GLY A 32 -6.98 2.63 -16.51
C GLY A 32 -8.02 3.73 -16.71
N ILE A 33 -7.98 4.41 -17.85
CA ILE A 33 -8.98 5.44 -18.21
C ILE A 33 -10.39 4.81 -18.32
N PHE A 34 -10.51 3.64 -18.93
CA PHE A 34 -11.77 2.93 -19.04
C PHE A 34 -12.36 2.59 -17.67
N PHE A 35 -11.57 2.10 -16.74
CA PHE A 35 -12.01 1.85 -15.36
C PHE A 35 -12.44 3.15 -14.68
N THR A 36 -11.66 4.22 -14.78
CA THR A 36 -11.98 5.52 -14.18
C THR A 36 -13.34 6.07 -14.64
N ILE A 37 -13.65 5.96 -15.94
CA ILE A 37 -14.90 6.50 -16.51
C ILE A 37 -16.11 5.64 -16.16
N ASN A 38 -15.92 4.31 -16.04
CA ASN A 38 -17.02 3.37 -15.84
C ASN A 38 -17.23 2.99 -14.37
N ASP A 39 -16.32 3.36 -13.45
CA ASP A 39 -16.48 3.08 -12.03
C ASP A 39 -17.22 4.22 -11.32
N ARG A 40 -17.90 3.87 -10.23
CA ARG A 40 -18.48 4.86 -9.33
C ARG A 40 -17.36 5.57 -8.59
N GLN A 41 -17.49 6.90 -8.46
CA GLN A 41 -16.54 7.72 -7.69
C GLN A 41 -16.79 7.54 -6.19
N GLU A 42 -16.54 6.34 -5.68
CA GLU A 42 -16.77 5.98 -4.27
C GLU A 42 -15.60 6.44 -3.40
N ARG A 43 -15.94 6.93 -2.21
CA ARG A 43 -14.94 7.26 -1.19
C ARG A 43 -14.34 5.99 -0.60
N VAL A 44 -13.02 5.89 -0.60
CA VAL A 44 -12.27 4.76 -0.09
C VAL A 44 -11.32 5.25 1.00
N GLY A 45 -11.48 4.78 2.22
CA GLY A 45 -10.60 5.12 3.35
C GLY A 45 -10.31 6.62 3.46
N ASP A 46 -9.03 6.98 3.37
CA ASP A 46 -8.54 8.35 3.54
C ASP A 46 -8.75 9.25 2.30
N ALA A 47 -9.39 8.75 1.24
CA ALA A 47 -9.61 9.48 0.00
C ALA A 47 -10.27 10.85 0.20
N GLY A 48 -11.16 10.99 1.21
CA GLY A 48 -11.78 12.25 1.54
C GLY A 48 -10.78 13.34 1.93
N GLU A 49 -9.75 13.00 2.67
CA GLU A 49 -8.68 13.93 3.06
C GLU A 49 -7.87 14.36 1.81
N TYR A 50 -7.50 13.42 0.95
CA TYR A 50 -6.71 13.72 -0.26
C TYR A 50 -7.49 14.62 -1.23
N VAL A 51 -8.77 14.34 -1.47
CA VAL A 51 -9.59 15.15 -2.38
C VAL A 51 -9.81 16.54 -1.81
N ALA A 52 -10.09 16.68 -0.51
CA ALA A 52 -10.24 18.00 0.12
C ALA A 52 -8.95 18.83 0.07
N MET A 53 -7.77 18.20 0.28
CA MET A 53 -6.48 18.87 0.14
C MET A 53 -6.19 19.29 -1.31
N SER A 54 -6.50 18.43 -2.28
CA SER A 54 -6.34 18.75 -3.70
C SER A 54 -7.22 19.93 -4.11
N TRP A 55 -8.46 19.91 -3.65
CA TRP A 55 -9.42 21.00 -3.88
C TRP A 55 -8.91 22.35 -3.35
N GLN A 56 -8.36 22.41 -2.13
CA GLN A 56 -7.74 23.62 -1.59
C GLN A 56 -6.52 24.07 -2.39
N LEU A 57 -5.59 23.14 -2.63
CA LEU A 57 -4.37 23.46 -3.37
C LEU A 57 -4.64 23.95 -4.78
N SER A 58 -5.68 23.44 -5.44
CA SER A 58 -6.08 23.86 -6.78
C SER A 58 -6.76 25.23 -6.80
N ASN A 59 -7.30 25.67 -5.66
CA ASN A 59 -7.76 27.04 -5.43
C ASN A 59 -6.63 27.99 -5.02
N LEU A 60 -5.39 27.51 -4.93
CA LEU A 60 -4.21 28.21 -4.43
C LEU A 60 -4.31 28.56 -2.94
N ASP A 61 -5.13 27.83 -2.19
CA ASP A 61 -5.30 27.96 -0.76
C ASP A 61 -4.37 27.01 0.01
N PRO A 62 -4.09 27.29 1.31
CA PRO A 62 -3.32 26.36 2.16
C PRO A 62 -3.98 24.97 2.23
N PRO A 63 -3.18 23.89 2.34
CA PRO A 63 -3.71 22.51 2.44
C PRO A 63 -4.29 22.21 3.83
N SER A 64 -5.16 23.08 4.31
CA SER A 64 -5.91 22.95 5.58
C SER A 64 -7.23 23.70 5.41
N LEU A 65 -8.29 23.29 6.12
CA LEU A 65 -9.65 23.79 5.94
C LEU A 65 -10.07 24.69 7.11
N THR A 66 -10.65 25.86 6.83
CA THR A 66 -11.47 26.57 7.78
C THR A 66 -12.85 25.89 7.90
N PRO A 67 -13.66 26.21 8.93
CA PRO A 67 -15.05 25.73 8.98
C PRO A 67 -15.86 26.06 7.72
N ASP A 68 -15.64 27.26 7.15
CA ASP A 68 -16.34 27.69 5.92
C ASP A 68 -15.84 26.88 4.70
N ASP A 69 -14.52 26.58 4.62
CA ASP A 69 -13.97 25.71 3.57
C ASP A 69 -14.56 24.30 3.62
N VAL A 70 -14.86 23.77 4.84
CA VAL A 70 -15.50 22.45 4.98
C VAL A 70 -16.91 22.47 4.38
N VAL A 71 -17.67 23.54 4.62
CA VAL A 71 -19.01 23.70 4.04
C VAL A 71 -18.92 23.83 2.52
N ALA A 72 -18.05 24.69 2.02
CA ALA A 72 -17.84 24.91 0.59
C ALA A 72 -17.38 23.63 -0.14
N PHE A 73 -16.47 22.85 0.47
CA PHE A 73 -16.04 21.57 -0.10
C PHE A 73 -17.18 20.55 -0.17
N ARG A 74 -18.03 20.47 0.87
CA ARG A 74 -19.21 19.57 0.89
C ARG A 74 -20.21 19.95 -0.20
N GLU A 75 -20.48 21.24 -0.36
CA GLU A 75 -21.36 21.76 -1.41
C GLU A 75 -20.80 21.47 -2.80
N HIS A 76 -19.49 21.67 -3.00
CA HIS A 76 -18.80 21.34 -4.23
C HIS A 76 -18.90 19.84 -4.54
N ALA A 77 -18.64 18.97 -3.57
CA ALA A 77 -18.71 17.51 -3.74
C ALA A 77 -20.16 17.01 -3.98
N ALA A 78 -21.16 17.69 -3.41
CA ALA A 78 -22.58 17.40 -3.62
C ALA A 78 -23.12 17.99 -4.92
N GLY A 79 -22.41 18.90 -5.59
CA GLY A 79 -22.83 19.58 -6.81
C GLY A 79 -23.17 18.60 -7.93
N ILE A 80 -24.26 18.87 -8.67
CA ILE A 80 -24.81 18.00 -9.71
C ILE A 80 -23.75 17.68 -10.79
N ARG A 81 -22.87 18.64 -11.08
CA ARG A 81 -21.81 18.48 -12.10
C ARG A 81 -20.64 17.66 -11.62
N ASN A 82 -20.31 17.69 -10.33
CA ASN A 82 -19.13 17.04 -9.78
C ASN A 82 -19.36 15.57 -9.39
N ALA A 83 -20.59 15.14 -9.24
CA ALA A 83 -21.02 13.74 -9.02
C ALA A 83 -20.19 12.93 -8.01
N MET A 84 -19.76 13.56 -6.89
CA MET A 84 -19.01 12.91 -5.82
C MET A 84 -19.80 12.85 -4.49
N PRO A 85 -20.98 12.23 -4.45
CA PRO A 85 -21.89 12.30 -3.28
C PRO A 85 -21.27 11.72 -2.00
N ASP A 86 -20.39 10.71 -2.11
CA ASP A 86 -19.76 10.08 -0.96
C ASP A 86 -18.74 11.02 -0.26
N TYR A 87 -18.28 12.06 -0.95
CA TYR A 87 -17.37 13.08 -0.41
C TYR A 87 -18.12 14.24 0.27
N ALA A 88 -19.40 14.44 -0.03
CA ALA A 88 -20.24 15.45 0.62
C ALA A 88 -20.38 15.23 2.13
N GLY A 89 -20.20 14.00 2.60
CA GLY A 89 -20.17 13.65 4.02
C GLY A 89 -18.80 13.80 4.68
N PHE A 90 -17.81 14.44 4.04
CA PHE A 90 -16.50 14.64 4.63
C PHE A 90 -16.58 15.42 5.94
N ALA A 91 -15.90 14.94 6.98
CA ALA A 91 -15.76 15.61 8.27
C ALA A 91 -14.28 15.67 8.66
N PRO A 92 -13.72 16.85 8.95
CA PRO A 92 -12.39 16.98 9.47
C PRO A 92 -12.30 16.38 10.88
N LYS A 93 -11.08 16.04 11.31
CA LYS A 93 -10.80 15.51 12.64
C LYS A 93 -10.54 16.67 13.60
N PRO A 94 -11.34 16.84 14.66
CA PRO A 94 -11.16 17.96 15.61
C PRO A 94 -9.79 17.98 16.28
N GLU A 95 -9.17 16.81 16.47
CA GLU A 95 -7.85 16.65 17.10
C GLU A 95 -6.73 17.30 16.27
N LEU A 96 -7.00 17.57 14.99
CA LEU A 96 -6.05 18.18 14.06
C LEU A 96 -6.35 19.67 13.82
N GLU A 97 -7.20 20.28 14.65
CA GLU A 97 -7.44 21.72 14.58
C GLU A 97 -6.25 22.51 15.14
N SER A 98 -5.83 23.52 14.40
CA SER A 98 -4.80 24.47 14.84
C SER A 98 -5.05 25.85 14.23
N GLY A 99 -5.21 26.86 15.10
CA GLY A 99 -5.40 28.25 14.67
C GLY A 99 -6.65 28.47 13.82
N GLY A 100 -7.77 27.80 14.16
CA GLY A 100 -9.06 27.90 13.45
C GLY A 100 -9.06 27.18 12.08
N ARG A 101 -8.12 26.32 11.82
CA ARG A 101 -8.04 25.51 10.61
C ARG A 101 -7.80 24.04 10.95
N PHE A 102 -8.46 23.16 10.25
CA PHE A 102 -8.30 21.71 10.36
C PHE A 102 -7.19 21.24 9.41
N ASP A 103 -6.17 20.64 9.95
CA ASP A 103 -5.15 19.90 9.20
C ASP A 103 -5.63 18.46 8.92
N PHE A 104 -4.85 17.70 8.18
CA PHE A 104 -5.18 16.34 7.78
C PHE A 104 -4.22 15.33 8.42
N ALA A 105 -4.65 14.07 8.54
CA ALA A 105 -3.80 12.99 9.02
C ALA A 105 -2.70 12.60 8.02
N HIS A 106 -2.82 13.04 6.77
CA HIS A 106 -1.90 12.77 5.67
C HIS A 106 -1.31 14.07 5.11
N PHE A 107 -0.06 13.98 4.65
CA PHE A 107 0.62 15.13 4.09
C PHE A 107 0.22 15.38 2.63
N TRP A 108 0.20 16.63 2.22
CA TRP A 108 -0.33 17.11 0.95
C TRP A 108 0.57 16.89 -0.28
N SER A 109 1.72 16.20 -0.15
CA SER A 109 2.62 15.98 -1.29
C SER A 109 1.99 15.18 -2.44
N TYR A 110 1.13 14.19 -2.14
CA TYR A 110 0.40 13.46 -3.18
C TYR A 110 -0.73 14.32 -3.79
N PRO A 111 -1.62 14.97 -3.03
CA PRO A 111 -2.57 15.94 -3.56
C PRO A 111 -1.92 17.04 -4.42
N LEU A 112 -0.74 17.51 -4.07
CA LEU A 112 -0.04 18.51 -4.88
C LEU A 112 0.24 18.06 -6.33
N LEU A 113 0.49 16.76 -6.54
CA LEU A 113 0.69 16.21 -7.89
C LEU A 113 -0.60 16.24 -8.72
N THR A 114 -1.77 16.27 -8.09
CA THR A 114 -3.06 16.23 -8.79
C THR A 114 -3.53 17.60 -9.25
N VAL A 115 -2.98 18.70 -8.68
CA VAL A 115 -3.42 20.06 -8.97
C VAL A 115 -3.52 20.40 -10.47
N PRO A 116 -2.51 20.12 -11.32
CA PRO A 116 -2.60 20.44 -12.75
C PRO A 116 -3.75 19.66 -13.45
N PHE A 117 -3.99 18.43 -13.01
CA PHE A 117 -5.04 17.59 -13.56
C PHE A 117 -6.42 17.99 -13.03
N GLU A 118 -6.49 18.53 -11.81
CA GLU A 118 -7.72 19.05 -11.24
C GLU A 118 -8.20 20.31 -11.96
N TRP A 119 -7.28 21.21 -12.35
CA TRP A 119 -7.63 22.34 -13.22
C TRP A 119 -8.23 21.87 -14.55
N VAL A 120 -7.71 20.79 -15.13
CA VAL A 120 -8.28 20.19 -16.33
C VAL A 120 -9.65 19.57 -16.06
N ALA A 121 -9.78 18.82 -14.97
CA ALA A 121 -11.05 18.19 -14.58
C ALA A 121 -12.15 19.23 -14.36
N ARG A 122 -11.86 20.32 -13.66
CA ARG A 122 -12.78 21.43 -13.45
C ARG A 122 -13.14 22.14 -14.76
N ALA A 123 -12.19 22.39 -15.64
CA ALA A 123 -12.45 23.00 -16.94
C ALA A 123 -13.31 22.11 -17.85
N ALA A 124 -13.25 20.79 -17.66
CA ALA A 124 -14.03 19.80 -18.37
C ALA A 124 -15.35 19.40 -17.67
N ASP A 125 -15.60 19.95 -16.47
CA ASP A 125 -16.75 19.62 -15.62
C ASP A 125 -16.78 18.13 -15.19
N TRP A 126 -15.59 17.57 -14.92
CA TRP A 126 -15.36 16.20 -14.45
C TRP A 126 -15.17 16.14 -12.93
N PRO A 127 -15.43 14.98 -12.29
CA PRO A 127 -15.12 14.75 -10.87
C PRO A 127 -13.64 14.99 -10.54
N ASP A 128 -13.34 15.62 -9.41
CA ASP A 128 -11.97 15.89 -8.96
C ASP A 128 -11.16 14.59 -8.78
N THR A 129 -11.84 13.47 -8.48
CA THR A 129 -11.23 12.14 -8.38
C THR A 129 -10.52 11.70 -9.68
N TYR A 130 -10.92 12.23 -10.85
CA TYR A 130 -10.27 11.94 -12.13
C TYR A 130 -8.84 12.52 -12.18
N ALA A 131 -8.56 13.58 -11.44
CA ALA A 131 -7.21 14.11 -11.31
C ALA A 131 -6.27 13.10 -10.62
N PHE A 132 -6.77 12.41 -9.60
CA PHE A 132 -6.02 11.35 -8.91
C PHE A 132 -5.80 10.14 -9.81
N ALA A 133 -6.82 9.71 -10.53
CA ALA A 133 -6.71 8.64 -11.52
C ALA A 133 -5.66 8.98 -12.59
N ALA A 134 -5.65 10.21 -13.11
CA ALA A 134 -4.67 10.66 -14.10
C ALA A 134 -3.23 10.57 -13.55
N VAL A 135 -2.97 11.02 -12.32
CA VAL A 135 -1.66 10.90 -11.67
C VAL A 135 -1.28 9.45 -11.48
N ASN A 136 -2.19 8.62 -10.96
CA ASN A 136 -1.94 7.20 -10.72
C ASN A 136 -1.60 6.47 -12.02
N ILE A 137 -2.40 6.66 -13.06
CA ILE A 137 -2.17 6.04 -14.38
C ILE A 137 -0.83 6.51 -14.97
N LEU A 138 -0.54 7.80 -14.93
CA LEU A 138 0.72 8.35 -15.45
C LEU A 138 1.93 7.74 -14.75
N ILE A 139 1.95 7.76 -13.42
CA ILE A 139 3.08 7.23 -12.64
C ILE A 139 3.23 5.72 -12.83
N ALA A 140 2.12 4.97 -12.85
CA ALA A 140 2.14 3.54 -13.14
C ALA A 140 2.66 3.25 -14.54
N CYS A 141 2.25 4.01 -15.56
CA CYS A 141 2.74 3.90 -16.94
C CYS A 141 4.25 4.14 -17.04
N LEU A 142 4.77 5.16 -16.36
CA LEU A 142 6.22 5.45 -16.32
C LEU A 142 7.00 4.31 -15.65
N ALA A 143 6.50 3.83 -14.52
CA ALA A 143 7.12 2.71 -13.79
C ALA A 143 7.04 1.40 -14.61
N MET A 144 5.92 1.13 -15.28
CA MET A 144 5.75 -0.01 -16.19
C MET A 144 6.71 0.06 -17.38
N ALA A 145 6.84 1.23 -18.02
CA ALA A 145 7.79 1.42 -19.12
C ALA A 145 9.23 1.12 -18.70
N LEU A 146 9.62 1.59 -17.51
CA LEU A 146 10.93 1.29 -16.94
C LEU A 146 11.10 -0.20 -16.63
N THR A 147 10.06 -0.85 -16.09
CA THR A 147 10.05 -2.28 -15.79
C THR A 147 10.19 -3.12 -17.05
N LEU A 148 9.43 -2.79 -18.10
CA LEU A 148 9.53 -3.44 -19.42
C LEU A 148 10.97 -3.39 -19.98
N ARG A 149 11.61 -2.22 -19.87
CA ARG A 149 12.99 -2.03 -20.35
C ARG A 149 14.03 -2.75 -19.49
N LYS A 150 13.85 -2.79 -18.18
CA LYS A 150 14.84 -3.33 -17.22
C LYS A 150 14.64 -4.81 -16.93
N LEU A 151 13.42 -5.29 -16.80
CA LEU A 151 13.08 -6.66 -16.38
C LEU A 151 12.38 -7.48 -17.48
N GLY A 152 11.72 -6.82 -18.43
CA GLY A 152 10.98 -7.46 -19.52
C GLY A 152 9.48 -7.57 -19.30
N LEU A 153 8.77 -8.16 -20.26
CA LEU A 153 7.31 -8.18 -20.35
C LEU A 153 6.65 -8.95 -19.18
N GLY A 154 7.15 -10.13 -18.87
CA GLY A 154 6.54 -10.98 -17.84
C GLY A 154 6.48 -10.32 -16.45
N PRO A 155 7.61 -9.84 -15.90
CA PRO A 155 7.60 -9.08 -14.64
C PRO A 155 6.72 -7.83 -14.70
N ALA A 156 6.69 -7.11 -15.83
CA ALA A 156 5.84 -5.94 -15.98
C ALA A 156 4.35 -6.33 -15.89
N ILE A 157 3.90 -7.36 -16.61
CA ILE A 157 2.53 -7.83 -16.52
C ILE A 157 2.21 -8.31 -15.10
N LEU A 158 3.08 -9.13 -14.50
CA LEU A 158 2.85 -9.67 -13.16
C LEU A 158 2.71 -8.57 -12.09
N LEU A 159 3.42 -7.46 -12.25
CA LEU A 159 3.36 -6.33 -11.31
C LEU A 159 2.16 -5.41 -11.56
N PHE A 160 1.89 -5.05 -12.80
CA PHE A 160 0.93 -4.00 -13.12
C PHE A 160 -0.46 -4.53 -13.50
N VAL A 161 -0.56 -5.75 -14.07
CA VAL A 161 -1.85 -6.45 -14.21
C VAL A 161 -2.05 -7.33 -12.97
N SER A 162 -2.36 -6.71 -11.85
CA SER A 162 -2.31 -7.23 -10.49
C SER A 162 -3.43 -6.58 -9.66
N PRO A 163 -3.59 -6.90 -8.39
CA PRO A 163 -4.50 -6.18 -7.48
C PRO A 163 -4.30 -4.65 -7.47
N LEU A 164 -3.13 -4.15 -7.94
CA LEU A 164 -2.88 -2.72 -8.10
C LEU A 164 -3.89 -2.01 -9.02
N ILE A 165 -4.46 -2.74 -10.00
CA ILE A 165 -5.45 -2.19 -10.95
C ILE A 165 -6.63 -1.57 -10.22
N TRP A 166 -7.07 -2.17 -9.11
CA TRP A 166 -8.19 -1.69 -8.32
C TRP A 166 -7.96 -0.29 -7.73
N TRP A 167 -6.69 0.11 -7.56
CA TRP A 167 -6.30 1.40 -7.00
C TRP A 167 -6.07 2.50 -8.04
N LEU A 168 -6.09 2.17 -9.34
CA LEU A 168 -5.73 3.14 -10.39
C LEU A 168 -6.64 4.35 -10.42
N ASP A 169 -7.92 4.16 -10.17
CA ASP A 169 -8.97 5.19 -10.20
C ASP A 169 -9.32 5.75 -8.81
N LYS A 170 -8.69 5.26 -7.75
CA LYS A 170 -8.96 5.69 -6.39
C LYS A 170 -8.02 6.83 -5.96
N PRO A 171 -8.53 7.87 -5.25
CA PRO A 171 -7.71 8.92 -4.66
C PRO A 171 -6.89 8.40 -3.47
N HIS A 172 -5.91 7.56 -3.78
CA HIS A 172 -5.11 6.86 -2.78
C HIS A 172 -3.65 6.73 -3.20
N THR A 173 -2.77 6.62 -2.22
CA THR A 173 -1.31 6.67 -2.43
C THR A 173 -0.70 5.37 -2.94
N GLU A 174 -1.44 4.25 -2.94
CA GLU A 174 -0.90 2.90 -3.19
C GLU A 174 -0.19 2.76 -4.52
N VAL A 175 -0.77 3.29 -5.59
CA VAL A 175 -0.18 3.23 -6.94
C VAL A 175 1.11 4.05 -7.00
N VAL A 176 1.10 5.24 -6.39
CA VAL A 176 2.28 6.12 -6.34
C VAL A 176 3.38 5.48 -5.52
N VAL A 177 3.06 4.99 -4.33
CA VAL A 177 4.02 4.30 -3.44
C VAL A 177 4.62 3.09 -4.14
N PHE A 178 3.80 2.19 -4.66
CA PHE A 178 4.24 1.01 -5.39
C PHE A 178 5.20 1.37 -6.54
N SER A 179 4.78 2.34 -7.35
CA SER A 179 5.53 2.74 -8.54
C SER A 179 6.86 3.40 -8.20
N LEU A 180 6.89 4.32 -7.23
CA LEU A 180 8.11 5.02 -6.84
C LEU A 180 9.10 4.11 -6.12
N VAL A 181 8.65 3.17 -5.28
CA VAL A 181 9.51 2.12 -4.71
C VAL A 181 10.16 1.32 -5.84
N LEU A 182 9.37 0.88 -6.82
CA LEU A 182 9.87 0.11 -7.95
C LEU A 182 10.88 0.91 -8.79
N VAL A 183 10.58 2.17 -9.10
CA VAL A 183 11.50 3.06 -9.82
C VAL A 183 12.81 3.24 -9.05
N ALA A 184 12.76 3.48 -7.75
CA ALA A 184 13.95 3.61 -6.92
C ALA A 184 14.82 2.33 -6.97
N LEU A 185 14.20 1.15 -6.85
CA LEU A 185 14.91 -0.13 -6.94
C LEU A 185 15.52 -0.37 -8.32
N LEU A 186 14.79 -0.10 -9.40
CA LEU A 186 15.25 -0.32 -10.78
C LEU A 186 16.38 0.64 -11.18
N LEU A 187 16.39 1.84 -10.61
CA LEU A 187 17.41 2.87 -10.88
C LEU A 187 18.60 2.83 -9.92
N TRP A 188 18.55 2.01 -8.88
CA TRP A 188 19.60 1.88 -7.87
C TRP A 188 21.04 1.91 -8.43
N ARG A 189 21.29 1.14 -9.50
CA ARG A 189 22.64 1.00 -10.10
C ARG A 189 22.96 2.05 -11.15
N THR A 190 21.98 2.68 -11.74
CA THR A 190 22.19 3.55 -12.92
C THR A 190 21.96 5.01 -12.61
N ARG A 191 21.01 5.34 -11.77
CA ARG A 191 20.64 6.71 -11.39
C ARG A 191 20.20 6.76 -9.91
N PRO A 192 21.11 6.51 -8.96
CA PRO A 192 20.74 6.43 -7.54
C PRO A 192 20.15 7.73 -6.99
N VAL A 193 20.54 8.89 -7.53
CA VAL A 193 19.98 10.20 -7.12
C VAL A 193 18.47 10.28 -7.39
N VAL A 194 18.01 9.80 -8.54
CA VAL A 194 16.57 9.73 -8.83
C VAL A 194 15.86 8.81 -7.83
N GLY A 195 16.47 7.68 -7.48
CA GLY A 195 15.95 6.81 -6.44
C GLY A 195 15.88 7.47 -5.06
N ILE A 196 16.86 8.29 -4.70
CA ILE A 196 16.84 9.11 -3.45
C ILE A 196 15.67 10.08 -3.48
N VAL A 197 15.43 10.77 -4.60
CA VAL A 197 14.28 11.68 -4.77
C VAL A 197 12.95 10.91 -4.60
N CYS A 198 12.82 9.74 -5.23
CA CYS A 198 11.62 8.90 -5.06
C CYS A 198 11.41 8.53 -3.59
N MET A 199 12.45 8.10 -2.88
CA MET A 199 12.36 7.72 -1.47
C MET A 199 12.04 8.92 -0.57
N ALA A 200 12.61 10.10 -0.85
CA ALA A 200 12.32 11.34 -0.14
C ALA A 200 10.84 11.76 -0.33
N PHE A 201 10.32 11.62 -1.53
CA PHE A 201 8.92 11.88 -1.82
C PHE A 201 8.00 10.90 -1.07
N LEU A 202 8.33 9.61 -1.04
CA LEU A 202 7.61 8.61 -0.25
C LEU A 202 7.62 8.95 1.24
N MET A 203 8.76 9.39 1.77
CA MET A 203 8.88 9.85 3.16
C MET A 203 8.00 11.06 3.44
N SER A 204 7.86 12.00 2.50
CA SER A 204 6.95 13.14 2.67
C SER A 204 5.48 12.72 2.67
N MET A 205 5.10 11.66 1.95
CA MET A 205 3.73 11.13 1.96
C MET A 205 3.42 10.35 3.25
N ASN A 206 4.40 9.57 3.73
CA ASN A 206 4.24 8.72 4.91
C ASN A 206 5.59 8.56 5.62
N LEU A 207 5.67 9.03 6.87
CA LEU A 207 6.90 8.96 7.68
C LEU A 207 7.41 7.52 7.92
N GLY A 208 6.58 6.50 7.73
CA GLY A 208 7.03 5.11 7.72
C GLY A 208 8.14 4.84 6.71
N PHE A 209 8.24 5.64 5.65
CA PHE A 209 9.34 5.56 4.68
C PHE A 209 10.62 6.27 5.12
N ALA A 210 10.68 6.93 6.28
CA ALA A 210 11.90 7.60 6.75
C ALA A 210 13.06 6.61 6.87
N VAL A 211 12.83 5.43 7.47
CA VAL A 211 13.86 4.40 7.60
C VAL A 211 14.32 3.86 6.24
N PRO A 212 13.42 3.40 5.34
CA PRO A 212 13.81 3.02 3.98
C PRO A 212 14.57 4.12 3.23
N ALA A 213 14.14 5.37 3.34
CA ALA A 213 14.78 6.50 2.65
C ALA A 213 16.21 6.76 3.14
N VAL A 214 16.41 6.78 4.46
CA VAL A 214 17.74 6.94 5.08
C VAL A 214 18.66 5.80 4.68
N VAL A 215 18.18 4.56 4.76
CA VAL A 215 19.01 3.39 4.40
C VAL A 215 19.32 3.36 2.91
N TYR A 216 18.37 3.71 2.04
CA TYR A 216 18.62 3.83 0.61
C TYR A 216 19.70 4.90 0.34
N GLY A 217 19.57 6.08 0.94
CA GLY A 217 20.54 7.18 0.78
C GLY A 217 21.94 6.80 1.30
N ALA A 218 22.01 6.23 2.51
CA ALA A 218 23.27 5.76 3.10
C ALA A 218 23.94 4.68 2.24
N SER A 219 23.16 3.71 1.77
CA SER A 219 23.67 2.66 0.88
C SER A 219 24.17 3.23 -0.45
N ALA A 220 23.49 4.24 -1.01
CA ALA A 220 23.93 4.93 -2.21
C ALA A 220 25.25 5.69 -1.98
N LEU A 221 25.40 6.35 -0.84
CA LEU A 221 26.63 7.02 -0.44
C LEU A 221 27.80 6.03 -0.32
N LEU A 222 27.58 4.86 0.28
CA LEU A 222 28.62 3.86 0.48
C LEU A 222 29.03 3.15 -0.83
N ASP A 223 28.08 2.85 -1.72
CA ASP A 223 28.33 2.07 -2.94
C ASP A 223 28.64 2.93 -4.16
N ARG A 224 28.14 4.16 -4.23
CA ARG A 224 28.15 5.02 -5.43
C ARG A 224 28.56 6.47 -5.17
N ARG A 225 29.33 6.70 -4.13
CA ARG A 225 29.71 8.06 -3.69
C ARG A 225 30.20 8.95 -4.84
N SER A 226 31.02 8.42 -5.75
CA SER A 226 31.58 9.17 -6.87
C SER A 226 30.52 9.67 -7.87
N HIS A 227 29.33 9.03 -7.94
CA HIS A 227 28.30 9.38 -8.91
C HIS A 227 27.15 10.21 -8.33
N LEU A 228 27.06 10.32 -6.99
CA LEU A 228 25.96 11.04 -6.36
C LEU A 228 26.07 12.54 -6.55
N PHE A 229 27.30 13.06 -6.50
CA PHE A 229 27.58 14.49 -6.55
C PHE A 229 28.07 14.98 -7.93
N ASP A 230 28.12 14.07 -8.92
CA ASP A 230 28.54 14.41 -10.27
C ASP A 230 27.52 15.34 -10.95
N GLY A 231 27.99 16.53 -11.32
CA GLY A 231 27.19 17.52 -12.02
C GLY A 231 26.23 18.33 -11.15
N ALA A 232 25.88 19.52 -11.64
CA ALA A 232 24.98 20.45 -10.94
C ALA A 232 23.59 19.88 -10.72
N LEU A 233 23.05 19.16 -11.72
CA LEU A 233 21.70 18.57 -11.65
C LEU A 233 21.57 17.58 -10.47
N ASN A 234 22.55 16.68 -10.27
CA ASN A 234 22.51 15.74 -9.16
C ASN A 234 22.51 16.46 -7.81
N ARG A 235 23.30 17.51 -7.66
CA ARG A 235 23.35 18.33 -6.44
C ARG A 235 22.02 19.02 -6.17
N VAL A 236 21.40 19.60 -7.19
CA VAL A 236 20.07 20.23 -7.08
C VAL A 236 19.02 19.18 -6.68
N LEU A 237 19.03 17.99 -7.29
CA LEU A 237 18.11 16.91 -6.96
C LEU A 237 18.29 16.40 -5.52
N LEU A 238 19.53 16.33 -5.02
CA LEU A 238 19.80 15.92 -3.64
C LEU A 238 19.32 16.96 -2.62
N VAL A 239 19.55 18.27 -2.91
CA VAL A 239 18.99 19.34 -2.08
C VAL A 239 17.47 19.31 -2.11
N GLY A 240 16.87 19.16 -3.29
CA GLY A 240 15.42 19.03 -3.44
C GLY A 240 14.88 17.81 -2.66
N ALA A 241 15.56 16.67 -2.72
CA ALA A 241 15.19 15.49 -1.94
C ALA A 241 15.22 15.76 -0.42
N ALA A 242 16.24 16.46 0.08
CA ALA A 242 16.34 16.83 1.49
C ALA A 242 15.18 17.76 1.90
N VAL A 243 14.86 18.76 1.08
CA VAL A 243 13.72 19.68 1.32
C VAL A 243 12.39 18.89 1.33
N ILE A 244 12.16 18.04 0.34
CA ILE A 244 10.95 17.21 0.25
C ILE A 244 10.82 16.31 1.46
N ALA A 245 11.90 15.63 1.88
CA ALA A 245 11.89 14.75 3.04
C ALA A 245 11.60 15.51 4.36
N ALA A 246 12.11 16.73 4.48
CA ALA A 246 11.90 17.58 5.66
C ALA A 246 10.51 18.26 5.68
N ALA A 247 9.85 18.38 4.54
CA ALA A 247 8.61 19.15 4.40
C ALA A 247 7.49 18.65 5.32
N HIS A 248 7.25 17.32 5.36
CA HIS A 248 6.22 16.72 6.21
C HIS A 248 6.47 17.00 7.72
N PRO A 249 7.58 16.56 8.31
CA PRO A 249 7.81 16.77 9.73
C PRO A 249 7.91 18.25 10.10
N ALA A 250 8.46 19.11 9.23
CA ALA A 250 8.54 20.53 9.48
C ALA A 250 7.16 21.21 9.48
N TYR A 251 6.30 20.87 8.52
CA TYR A 251 4.95 21.40 8.43
C TYR A 251 4.15 21.08 9.70
N TYR A 252 4.07 19.81 10.10
CA TYR A 252 3.28 19.42 11.26
C TYR A 252 3.90 19.87 12.58
N LEU A 253 5.23 19.95 12.67
CA LEU A 253 5.88 20.53 13.84
C LEU A 253 5.47 21.99 14.06
N VAL A 254 5.39 22.79 12.99
CA VAL A 254 4.96 24.19 13.05
C VAL A 254 3.47 24.31 13.33
N ARG A 255 2.65 23.45 12.70
CA ARG A 255 1.20 23.53 12.79
C ARG A 255 0.62 22.91 14.07
N LEU A 256 1.10 21.75 14.45
CA LEU A 256 0.51 20.89 15.48
C LEU A 256 1.48 20.64 16.66
N GLY A 257 2.72 21.14 16.61
CA GLY A 257 3.75 20.84 17.62
C GLY A 257 4.22 19.37 17.62
N ARG A 258 3.92 18.61 16.57
CA ARG A 258 4.28 17.19 16.41
C ARG A 258 4.84 16.97 15.01
N ILE A 259 5.75 16.02 14.88
CA ILE A 259 6.33 15.66 13.57
C ILE A 259 5.42 14.77 12.72
N ASP A 260 4.40 14.16 13.34
CA ASP A 260 3.44 13.26 12.71
C ASP A 260 2.05 13.46 13.33
N PRO A 261 1.03 13.84 12.54
CA PRO A 261 -0.34 14.02 13.01
C PRO A 261 -0.98 12.70 13.49
N GLN A 262 -0.54 11.55 12.99
CA GLN A 262 -1.05 10.24 13.39
C GLN A 262 -0.83 9.96 14.89
N SER A 263 0.20 10.59 15.48
CA SER A 263 0.46 10.48 16.93
C SER A 263 -0.62 11.15 17.78
N LEU A 264 -1.28 12.20 17.27
CA LEU A 264 -2.41 12.86 17.95
C LEU A 264 -3.69 12.03 17.88
N LEU A 265 -3.86 11.28 16.81
CA LEU A 265 -5.01 10.41 16.58
C LEU A 265 -4.89 9.05 17.31
N GLY A 266 -3.78 8.78 18.00
CA GLY A 266 -3.54 7.50 18.64
C GLY A 266 -3.31 6.34 17.65
N THR A 267 -3.27 6.62 16.34
CA THR A 267 -3.07 5.61 15.30
C THR A 267 -1.59 5.27 15.07
N ALA A 268 -0.67 6.11 15.55
CA ALA A 268 0.76 5.88 15.51
C ALA A 268 1.34 5.73 16.93
N SER A 269 1.84 4.55 17.25
CA SER A 269 2.58 4.30 18.49
C SER A 269 3.89 3.56 18.22
N VAL A 270 4.96 3.89 18.95
CA VAL A 270 6.29 3.25 18.82
C VAL A 270 6.35 1.95 19.64
N ARG A 271 5.29 1.16 19.66
CA ARG A 271 5.32 -0.14 20.33
C ARG A 271 5.81 -1.20 19.36
N LEU A 272 6.91 -1.86 19.72
CA LEU A 272 7.41 -3.03 18.98
C LEU A 272 6.38 -4.15 19.07
N THR A 273 6.00 -4.68 17.93
CA THR A 273 5.04 -5.76 17.82
C THR A 273 5.72 -7.11 17.69
N GLY A 274 4.98 -8.17 18.00
CA GLY A 274 5.48 -9.53 17.88
C GLY A 274 5.84 -9.93 16.44
N VAL A 275 6.66 -10.97 16.32
CA VAL A 275 7.16 -11.50 15.03
C VAL A 275 6.01 -11.89 14.08
N SER A 276 4.86 -12.31 14.60
CA SER A 276 3.69 -12.65 13.79
C SER A 276 3.23 -11.46 12.94
N ARG A 277 3.14 -10.26 13.52
CA ARG A 277 2.73 -9.04 12.81
C ARG A 277 3.68 -8.63 11.69
N PHE A 278 4.95 -8.98 11.83
CA PHE A 278 5.96 -8.76 10.81
C PHE A 278 5.70 -9.58 9.54
N LEU A 279 5.13 -10.76 9.67
CA LEU A 279 4.85 -11.67 8.56
C LEU A 279 3.44 -11.49 7.97
N ASP A 280 2.54 -10.82 8.69
CA ASP A 280 1.14 -10.62 8.27
C ASP A 280 1.01 -10.05 6.84
N PRO A 281 1.76 -9.01 6.42
CA PRO A 281 1.67 -8.49 5.05
C PRO A 281 1.98 -9.51 3.96
N LEU A 282 2.75 -10.53 4.29
CA LEU A 282 3.15 -11.58 3.34
C LEU A 282 2.28 -12.83 3.46
N LEU A 283 2.05 -13.30 4.68
CA LEU A 283 1.56 -14.66 4.95
C LEU A 283 0.17 -14.70 5.58
N ASP A 284 -0.38 -13.60 6.06
CA ASP A 284 -1.74 -13.61 6.59
C ASP A 284 -2.73 -14.13 5.53
N PRO A 285 -3.54 -15.14 5.85
CA PRO A 285 -4.44 -15.77 4.88
C PRO A 285 -5.55 -14.84 4.40
N TYR A 286 -5.79 -13.72 5.10
CA TYR A 286 -6.83 -12.77 4.73
C TYR A 286 -6.24 -11.50 4.08
N ILE A 287 -5.31 -10.83 4.75
CA ILE A 287 -4.79 -9.52 4.32
C ILE A 287 -3.45 -9.60 3.60
N GLY A 288 -2.77 -10.75 3.64
CA GLY A 288 -1.44 -10.93 3.10
C GLY A 288 -1.39 -11.19 1.59
N LEU A 289 -0.22 -10.99 1.00
CA LEU A 289 0.03 -11.25 -0.42
C LEU A 289 -0.24 -12.70 -0.83
N VAL A 290 -0.07 -13.66 0.09
CA VAL A 290 -0.26 -15.10 -0.20
C VAL A 290 -1.66 -15.42 -0.72
N SER A 291 -2.68 -14.72 -0.24
CA SER A 291 -4.07 -14.94 -0.61
C SER A 291 -4.52 -14.17 -1.85
N TRP A 292 -3.96 -12.97 -2.02
CA TRP A 292 -4.38 -12.04 -3.06
C TRP A 292 -3.43 -11.97 -4.26
N TRP A 293 -2.18 -12.34 -4.03
CA TRP A 293 -1.14 -12.31 -5.06
C TRP A 293 -0.17 -13.50 -4.95
N PRO A 294 -0.69 -14.74 -4.84
CA PRO A 294 0.12 -15.93 -4.56
C PRO A 294 1.19 -16.16 -5.64
N PHE A 295 0.86 -15.85 -6.89
CA PHE A 295 1.76 -16.05 -8.02
C PHE A 295 2.98 -15.12 -7.99
N LEU A 296 2.85 -13.93 -7.39
CA LEU A 296 4.00 -13.05 -7.16
C LEU A 296 5.00 -13.72 -6.22
N LEU A 297 4.53 -14.26 -5.09
CA LEU A 297 5.39 -14.92 -4.11
C LEU A 297 5.98 -16.22 -4.67
N LEU A 298 5.20 -16.99 -5.41
CA LEU A 298 5.67 -18.21 -6.06
C LEU A 298 6.79 -17.90 -7.06
N VAL A 299 6.59 -16.94 -7.95
CA VAL A 299 7.59 -16.56 -8.96
C VAL A 299 8.81 -15.93 -8.30
N ALA A 300 8.63 -15.08 -7.30
CA ALA A 300 9.74 -14.47 -6.56
C ALA A 300 10.56 -15.53 -5.80
N GLY A 301 9.89 -16.47 -5.14
CA GLY A 301 10.53 -17.59 -4.43
C GLY A 301 11.30 -18.52 -5.36
N VAL A 302 10.66 -19.01 -6.42
CA VAL A 302 11.31 -19.87 -7.43
C VAL A 302 12.45 -19.11 -8.14
N GLY A 303 12.22 -17.87 -8.54
CA GLY A 303 13.22 -17.04 -9.20
C GLY A 303 14.41 -16.74 -8.30
N GLY A 304 14.16 -16.42 -7.03
CA GLY A 304 15.19 -16.23 -6.01
C GLY A 304 16.01 -17.48 -5.76
N PHE A 305 15.35 -18.63 -5.58
CA PHE A 305 16.00 -19.93 -5.42
C PHE A 305 16.88 -20.29 -6.62
N LEU A 306 16.36 -20.19 -7.85
CA LEU A 306 17.13 -20.48 -9.06
C LEU A 306 18.33 -19.54 -9.24
N ARG A 307 18.21 -18.30 -8.80
CA ARG A 307 19.31 -17.34 -8.81
C ARG A 307 20.36 -17.68 -7.77
N ALA A 308 19.96 -18.03 -6.56
CA ALA A 308 20.86 -18.46 -5.49
C ALA A 308 21.59 -19.75 -5.86
N TRP A 309 20.90 -20.72 -6.46
CA TRP A 309 21.48 -21.97 -6.92
C TRP A 309 22.52 -21.82 -8.03
N ARG A 310 22.33 -20.85 -8.93
CA ARG A 310 23.21 -20.68 -10.12
C ARG A 310 24.39 -19.75 -9.90
N ARG A 311 24.39 -18.98 -8.85
CA ARG A 311 25.47 -18.04 -8.54
C ARG A 311 25.77 -18.15 -7.06
N VAL A 312 27.01 -18.48 -6.73
CA VAL A 312 27.55 -18.10 -5.42
C VAL A 312 27.39 -16.58 -5.36
N PRO A 313 26.53 -16.06 -4.50
CA PRO A 313 26.23 -14.63 -4.52
C PRO A 313 27.49 -13.90 -4.14
N GLN A 314 27.91 -12.94 -4.97
CA GLN A 314 28.91 -11.99 -4.53
C GLN A 314 28.40 -11.39 -3.22
N LYS A 315 29.17 -11.50 -2.13
CA LYS A 315 28.82 -11.02 -0.76
C LYS A 315 28.18 -9.61 -0.77
N ARG A 316 28.61 -8.78 -1.74
CA ARG A 316 28.10 -7.44 -1.99
C ARG A 316 26.61 -7.41 -2.41
N THR A 317 26.14 -8.40 -3.18
CA THR A 317 24.75 -8.45 -3.66
C THR A 317 23.79 -8.84 -2.53
N ILE A 318 24.19 -9.72 -1.61
CA ILE A 318 23.40 -10.10 -0.45
C ILE A 318 23.32 -8.92 0.53
N ALA A 319 24.43 -8.23 0.80
CA ALA A 319 24.46 -7.09 1.68
C ALA A 319 23.56 -5.94 1.15
N GLN A 320 23.65 -5.63 -0.14
CA GLN A 320 22.77 -4.63 -0.76
C GLN A 320 21.31 -5.05 -0.69
N TRP A 321 21.02 -6.31 -0.83
CA TRP A 321 19.69 -6.87 -0.71
C TRP A 321 19.17 -6.75 0.73
N ALA A 322 19.92 -7.19 1.69
CA ALA A 322 19.57 -7.13 3.10
C ALA A 322 19.38 -5.68 3.56
N VAL A 323 20.23 -4.76 3.10
CA VAL A 323 20.14 -3.33 3.41
C VAL A 323 18.91 -2.69 2.77
N THR A 324 18.52 -3.10 1.56
CA THR A 324 17.32 -2.55 0.88
C THR A 324 16.03 -3.11 1.48
N TRP A 325 16.02 -4.38 1.86
CA TRP A 325 14.83 -5.06 2.38
C TRP A 325 14.58 -4.84 3.87
N SER A 326 15.61 -5.00 4.68
CA SER A 326 15.44 -5.01 6.14
C SER A 326 14.82 -3.74 6.69
N PRO A 327 15.17 -2.52 6.23
CA PRO A 327 14.55 -1.31 6.76
C PRO A 327 13.10 -1.13 6.33
N PHE A 328 12.77 -1.55 5.10
CA PHE A 328 11.39 -1.51 4.62
C PHE A 328 10.51 -2.48 5.40
N ILE A 329 10.97 -3.69 5.62
CA ILE A 329 10.27 -4.69 6.43
C ILE A 329 10.12 -4.19 7.87
N LEU A 330 11.17 -3.57 8.44
CA LEU A 330 11.12 -2.99 9.78
C LEU A 330 10.13 -1.82 9.86
N ALA A 331 10.14 -0.93 8.87
CA ALA A 331 9.18 0.18 8.80
C ALA A 331 7.74 -0.34 8.67
N MET A 332 7.52 -1.39 7.88
CA MET A 332 6.23 -2.04 7.77
C MET A 332 5.81 -2.72 9.07
N ALA A 333 6.71 -3.41 9.75
CA ALA A 333 6.43 -4.01 11.05
C ALA A 333 6.04 -2.96 12.09
N VAL A 334 6.70 -1.80 12.09
CA VAL A 334 6.35 -0.67 12.97
C VAL A 334 4.96 -0.14 12.64
N LEU A 335 4.64 0.08 11.35
CA LEU A 335 3.32 0.56 10.92
C LEU A 335 2.21 -0.45 11.27
N PHE A 336 2.42 -1.74 11.01
CA PHE A 336 1.46 -2.79 11.36
C PHE A 336 1.33 -2.99 12.86
N GLY A 337 2.42 -2.74 13.58
CA GLY A 337 2.43 -2.83 15.02
C GLY A 337 1.53 -1.84 15.71
N GLN A 338 1.35 -0.71 15.10
CA GLN A 338 0.55 0.37 15.63
C GLN A 338 -0.96 0.14 15.44
N SER A 339 -1.33 -0.61 14.41
CA SER A 339 -2.74 -0.91 14.09
C SER A 339 -3.27 -2.17 14.79
N GLN A 340 -2.71 -2.56 15.93
CA GLN A 340 -3.03 -3.83 16.60
C GLN A 340 -4.52 -4.07 16.84
N ASN A 341 -5.30 -3.01 17.00
CA ASN A 341 -6.66 -3.13 17.49
C ASN A 341 -7.74 -2.74 16.47
N ILE A 342 -7.45 -1.89 15.49
CA ILE A 342 -8.53 -1.26 14.73
C ILE A 342 -8.54 -1.64 13.25
N GLU A 343 -7.39 -1.66 12.55
CA GLU A 343 -7.40 -1.90 11.11
C GLU A 343 -6.13 -2.55 10.56
N PRO A 344 -5.90 -3.87 10.76
CA PRO A 344 -4.69 -4.53 10.26
C PRO A 344 -4.57 -4.48 8.74
N ALA A 345 -5.69 -4.30 8.03
CA ALA A 345 -5.71 -4.11 6.59
C ALA A 345 -5.58 -2.64 6.17
N SER A 346 -5.50 -1.71 7.13
CA SER A 346 -5.43 -0.24 6.95
C SER A 346 -6.58 0.39 6.15
N GLY A 347 -7.80 -0.08 6.38
CA GLY A 347 -9.05 0.54 5.93
C GLY A 347 -9.29 0.60 4.42
N GLY A 348 -10.55 0.51 4.05
CA GLY A 348 -11.05 0.92 2.75
C GLY A 348 -10.52 0.16 1.53
N ASN A 349 -10.27 -1.15 1.63
CA ASN A 349 -9.79 -1.96 0.51
C ASN A 349 -10.62 -3.26 0.33
N PHE A 350 -10.31 -4.04 -0.69
CA PHE A 350 -11.01 -5.29 -1.01
C PHE A 350 -10.54 -6.50 -0.18
N GLY A 351 -9.67 -6.30 0.82
CA GLY A 351 -9.12 -7.34 1.70
C GLY A 351 -7.60 -7.36 1.75
N LEU A 352 -6.88 -7.24 0.64
CA LEU A 352 -5.42 -7.14 0.63
C LEU A 352 -4.97 -5.88 1.38
N SER A 353 -4.10 -6.04 2.36
CA SER A 353 -3.48 -4.91 3.05
C SER A 353 -2.82 -3.95 2.05
N ARG A 354 -3.13 -2.67 2.13
CA ARG A 354 -2.49 -1.62 1.34
C ARG A 354 -0.97 -1.70 1.46
N TYR A 355 -0.49 -1.86 2.68
CA TYR A 355 0.94 -1.92 2.98
C TYR A 355 1.60 -3.19 2.43
N ALA A 356 0.88 -4.30 2.33
CA ALA A 356 1.37 -5.52 1.69
C ALA A 356 1.71 -5.27 0.20
N MET A 357 0.91 -4.45 -0.49
CA MET A 357 1.18 -4.09 -1.89
C MET A 357 2.52 -3.36 -2.05
N TRP A 358 2.95 -2.56 -1.06
CA TRP A 358 4.22 -1.84 -1.11
C TRP A 358 5.44 -2.79 -1.07
N LEU A 359 5.25 -4.04 -0.63
CA LEU A 359 6.30 -5.08 -0.63
C LEU A 359 6.50 -5.75 -1.98
N ALA A 360 5.49 -5.73 -2.85
CA ALA A 360 5.53 -6.44 -4.12
C ALA A 360 6.70 -6.00 -5.06
N PRO A 361 7.07 -4.71 -5.17
CA PRO A 361 8.23 -4.28 -5.93
C PRO A 361 9.54 -4.95 -5.51
N PHE A 362 9.73 -5.18 -4.21
CA PHE A 362 10.93 -5.83 -3.68
C PHE A 362 11.00 -7.30 -4.11
N ALA A 363 9.89 -8.03 -4.06
CA ALA A 363 9.82 -9.42 -4.47
C ALA A 363 10.31 -9.61 -5.91
N ILE A 364 9.82 -8.77 -6.82
CA ILE A 364 10.23 -8.80 -8.23
C ILE A 364 11.64 -8.28 -8.46
N TYR A 365 12.06 -7.23 -7.77
CA TYR A 365 13.41 -6.73 -7.88
C TYR A 365 14.44 -7.77 -7.44
N GLY A 366 14.14 -8.51 -6.38
CA GLY A 366 14.96 -9.60 -5.89
C GLY A 366 15.11 -10.77 -6.86
N MET A 367 14.04 -11.12 -7.54
CA MET A 367 14.06 -12.09 -8.62
C MET A 367 15.02 -11.65 -9.75
N GLY A 368 15.08 -10.34 -10.03
CA GLY A 368 15.91 -9.75 -11.09
C GLY A 368 15.50 -10.22 -12.48
N ARG A 369 16.42 -10.11 -13.43
CA ARG A 369 16.27 -10.73 -14.76
C ARG A 369 16.50 -12.24 -14.65
N THR A 370 15.56 -12.96 -14.08
CA THR A 370 15.57 -14.42 -14.16
C THR A 370 15.16 -14.80 -15.57
N VAL A 371 16.14 -15.12 -16.40
CA VAL A 371 15.86 -15.62 -17.75
C VAL A 371 15.43 -17.07 -17.59
N PHE A 372 14.15 -17.33 -17.81
CA PHE A 372 13.64 -18.70 -17.94
C PHE A 372 14.18 -19.31 -19.24
N ARG A 373 15.18 -20.16 -19.13
CA ARG A 373 15.95 -20.69 -20.27
C ARG A 373 15.28 -21.89 -20.93
N THR A 374 14.63 -22.74 -20.12
CA THR A 374 13.98 -23.97 -20.65
C THR A 374 12.56 -23.69 -21.12
N ALA A 375 12.08 -24.50 -22.06
CA ALA A 375 10.68 -24.43 -22.52
C ALA A 375 9.70 -24.60 -21.36
N LEU A 376 9.95 -25.56 -20.46
CA LEU A 376 9.11 -25.79 -19.27
C LEU A 376 9.04 -24.57 -18.35
N GLN A 377 10.17 -23.91 -18.09
CA GLN A 377 10.20 -22.69 -17.28
C GLN A 377 9.39 -21.55 -17.92
N ARG A 378 9.45 -21.41 -19.24
CA ARG A 378 8.67 -20.40 -19.98
C ARG A 378 7.18 -20.70 -19.92
N VAL A 379 6.78 -21.95 -20.14
CA VAL A 379 5.38 -22.38 -20.01
C VAL A 379 4.85 -22.14 -18.60
N PHE A 380 5.59 -22.58 -17.57
CA PHE A 380 5.25 -22.34 -16.17
C PHE A 380 5.03 -20.84 -15.90
N PHE A 381 5.97 -20.00 -16.30
CA PHE A 381 5.88 -18.56 -16.09
C PHE A 381 4.67 -17.94 -16.82
N THR A 382 4.39 -18.39 -18.05
CA THR A 382 3.23 -17.94 -18.80
C THR A 382 1.91 -18.31 -18.11
N VAL A 383 1.79 -19.55 -17.64
CA VAL A 383 0.61 -20.03 -16.92
C VAL A 383 0.40 -19.24 -15.63
N VAL A 384 1.46 -19.08 -14.84
CA VAL A 384 1.42 -18.29 -13.59
C VAL A 384 1.02 -16.84 -13.85
N THR A 385 1.56 -16.22 -14.91
CA THR A 385 1.20 -14.85 -15.29
C THR A 385 -0.25 -14.76 -15.72
N ALA A 386 -0.72 -15.68 -16.55
CA ALA A 386 -2.12 -15.73 -16.99
C ALA A 386 -3.10 -15.91 -15.81
N ALA A 387 -2.78 -16.80 -14.88
CA ALA A 387 -3.57 -16.99 -13.68
C ALA A 387 -3.58 -15.74 -12.77
N SER A 388 -2.44 -15.05 -12.63
CA SER A 388 -2.37 -13.78 -11.91
C SER A 388 -3.25 -12.70 -12.56
N VAL A 389 -3.22 -12.60 -13.90
CA VAL A 389 -4.08 -11.68 -14.66
C VAL A 389 -5.56 -11.99 -14.42
N ALA A 390 -5.96 -13.26 -14.48
CA ALA A 390 -7.35 -13.66 -14.25
C ALA A 390 -7.82 -13.31 -12.83
N MET A 391 -6.97 -13.53 -11.81
CA MET A 391 -7.26 -13.11 -10.42
C MET A 391 -7.39 -11.60 -10.31
N SER A 392 -6.51 -10.85 -10.94
CA SER A 392 -6.50 -9.38 -10.89
C SER A 392 -7.72 -8.78 -11.55
N LEU A 393 -8.18 -9.34 -12.65
CA LEU A 393 -9.42 -8.92 -13.32
C LEU A 393 -10.65 -9.21 -12.45
N ASN A 394 -10.64 -10.28 -11.66
CA ASN A 394 -11.70 -10.54 -10.70
C ASN A 394 -11.70 -9.49 -9.56
N VAL A 395 -10.54 -9.10 -9.07
CA VAL A 395 -10.38 -8.03 -8.06
C VAL A 395 -10.84 -6.68 -8.63
N ALA A 396 -10.46 -6.35 -9.87
CA ALA A 396 -10.85 -5.11 -10.53
C ALA A 396 -12.37 -4.93 -10.68
N ARG A 397 -13.14 -6.03 -10.67
CA ARG A 397 -14.61 -6.00 -10.70
C ARG A 397 -15.26 -5.80 -9.33
N MET A 398 -14.49 -5.79 -8.26
CA MET A 398 -15.01 -5.54 -6.92
C MET A 398 -15.29 -4.04 -6.78
N SER A 399 -16.53 -3.64 -7.05
CA SER A 399 -16.98 -2.24 -7.15
C SER A 399 -17.11 -1.53 -5.81
N ARG A 400 -17.12 -2.24 -4.70
CA ARG A 400 -17.14 -1.62 -3.38
C ARG A 400 -16.04 -2.21 -2.50
N PRO A 401 -15.22 -1.33 -1.88
CA PRO A 401 -14.70 -1.69 -0.59
C PRO A 401 -15.92 -1.77 0.31
N ASP A 402 -16.41 -2.99 0.55
CA ASP A 402 -17.20 -3.14 1.74
C ASP A 402 -16.33 -2.57 2.87
N PHE A 403 -16.80 -1.55 3.57
CA PHE A 403 -16.20 -1.07 4.83
C PHE A 403 -15.93 -2.25 5.79
N TRP A 404 -16.42 -3.39 5.41
CA TRP A 404 -16.50 -4.67 6.11
C TRP A 404 -15.60 -5.73 5.48
N TYR A 405 -14.53 -5.30 4.78
CA TYR A 405 -13.42 -6.19 4.43
C TYR A 405 -12.93 -6.98 5.64
N THR A 406 -13.09 -6.41 6.86
CA THR A 406 -12.78 -7.08 8.13
C THR A 406 -13.74 -8.21 8.47
N THR A 407 -14.94 -8.26 7.91
CA THR A 407 -15.97 -9.23 8.26
C THR A 407 -16.25 -10.28 7.20
N ARG A 408 -15.68 -10.12 5.99
CA ARG A 408 -15.82 -11.09 4.90
C ARG A 408 -14.47 -11.66 4.50
N PRO A 409 -13.95 -12.64 5.24
CA PRO A 409 -12.69 -13.26 4.87
C PRO A 409 -12.80 -13.92 3.49
N ASN A 410 -11.70 -13.89 2.74
CA ASN A 410 -11.61 -14.61 1.49
C ASN A 410 -11.66 -16.14 1.72
N ARG A 411 -11.86 -16.92 0.66
CA ARG A 411 -11.98 -18.38 0.76
C ARG A 411 -10.78 -19.06 1.42
N VAL A 412 -9.58 -18.51 1.26
CA VAL A 412 -8.36 -19.07 1.88
C VAL A 412 -8.42 -18.85 3.39
N ALA A 413 -8.74 -17.64 3.82
CA ALA A 413 -8.89 -17.31 5.24
C ALA A 413 -10.00 -18.12 5.90
N THR A 414 -11.15 -18.25 5.24
CA THR A 414 -12.26 -19.10 5.73
C THR A 414 -11.81 -20.55 5.88
N PHE A 415 -11.16 -21.10 4.85
CA PHE A 415 -10.64 -22.47 4.92
C PHE A 415 -9.66 -22.68 6.07
N VAL A 416 -8.72 -21.74 6.26
CA VAL A 416 -7.74 -21.80 7.36
C VAL A 416 -8.45 -21.68 8.72
N PHE A 417 -9.43 -20.79 8.84
CA PHE A 417 -10.18 -20.61 10.08
C PHE A 417 -10.96 -21.87 10.47
N ASP A 418 -11.59 -22.53 9.50
CA ASP A 418 -12.42 -23.71 9.72
C ASP A 418 -11.58 -24.98 10.02
N HIS A 419 -10.41 -25.14 9.37
CA HIS A 419 -9.64 -26.39 9.41
C HIS A 419 -8.35 -26.29 10.23
N ALA A 420 -7.77 -25.09 10.37
CA ALA A 420 -6.52 -24.86 11.08
C ALA A 420 -6.53 -23.51 11.80
N PRO A 421 -7.50 -23.24 12.70
CA PRO A 421 -7.68 -21.93 13.34
C PRO A 421 -6.45 -21.46 14.12
N TRP A 422 -5.58 -22.38 14.51
CA TRP A 422 -4.32 -22.07 15.22
C TRP A 422 -3.26 -21.41 14.33
N ILE A 423 -3.36 -21.49 13.01
CA ILE A 423 -2.43 -20.84 12.08
C ILE A 423 -2.75 -19.35 11.94
N TRP A 424 -4.02 -18.98 12.02
CA TRP A 424 -4.47 -17.61 11.79
C TRP A 424 -5.11 -17.00 13.04
N ASN A 425 -4.61 -15.82 13.42
CA ASN A 425 -5.18 -15.02 14.49
C ASN A 425 -5.80 -13.74 13.88
N PRO A 426 -7.09 -13.80 13.47
CA PRO A 426 -7.76 -12.62 12.94
C PRO A 426 -7.88 -11.53 14.01
N PRO A 427 -7.99 -10.26 13.63
CA PRO A 427 -8.37 -9.21 14.56
C PRO A 427 -9.73 -9.50 15.22
N PRO A 428 -9.98 -8.99 16.43
CA PRO A 428 -11.22 -9.22 17.15
C PRO A 428 -12.49 -8.95 16.33
N GLN A 429 -12.49 -7.87 15.55
CA GLN A 429 -13.60 -7.48 14.68
C GLN A 429 -13.88 -8.51 13.57
N VAL A 430 -12.82 -9.06 12.98
CA VAL A 430 -12.93 -10.11 11.95
C VAL A 430 -13.46 -11.41 12.58
N PHE A 431 -12.91 -11.77 13.74
CA PHE A 431 -13.40 -12.94 14.50
C PHE A 431 -14.88 -12.81 14.80
N MET A 432 -15.31 -11.68 15.34
CA MET A 432 -16.69 -11.40 15.66
C MET A 432 -17.58 -11.44 14.40
N GLY A 433 -17.15 -10.85 13.31
CA GLY A 433 -17.88 -10.88 12.03
C GLY A 433 -18.10 -12.30 11.51
N ILE A 434 -17.09 -13.18 11.65
CA ILE A 434 -17.17 -14.60 11.25
C ILE A 434 -18.16 -15.33 12.15
N GLU A 435 -18.01 -15.26 13.47
CA GLU A 435 -18.82 -16.04 14.42
C GLU A 435 -20.27 -15.53 14.51
N SER A 436 -20.52 -14.22 14.37
CA SER A 436 -21.88 -13.66 14.41
C SER A 436 -22.62 -13.77 13.08
N GLY A 437 -21.93 -14.05 11.97
CA GLY A 437 -22.49 -13.96 10.62
C GLY A 437 -22.90 -12.52 10.23
N GLN A 438 -22.54 -11.52 11.03
CA GLN A 438 -22.84 -10.12 10.78
C GLN A 438 -21.79 -9.55 9.80
N LEU A 439 -22.15 -9.56 8.54
CA LEU A 439 -21.28 -9.12 7.45
C LEU A 439 -21.29 -7.60 7.20
N LYS A 440 -22.04 -6.85 8.01
CA LYS A 440 -22.15 -5.39 7.86
C LYS A 440 -22.04 -4.74 9.24
N GLY A 441 -20.89 -4.10 9.47
CA GLY A 441 -20.63 -3.30 10.64
C GLY A 441 -20.94 -4.00 11.95
N PRO A 442 -19.98 -4.68 12.50
CA PRO A 442 -20.24 -5.31 13.77
C PRO A 442 -20.60 -4.23 14.79
N LYS A 443 -21.87 -4.19 15.15
CA LYS A 443 -22.24 -3.52 16.40
C LYS A 443 -21.48 -4.23 17.50
N ALA A 444 -21.04 -3.50 18.50
CA ALA A 444 -20.40 -4.09 19.68
C ALA A 444 -21.14 -5.36 20.10
N PRO A 445 -20.46 -6.49 20.28
CA PRO A 445 -21.12 -7.74 20.62
C PRO A 445 -21.80 -7.57 21.99
N LYS A 446 -23.02 -8.11 22.11
CA LYS A 446 -23.75 -8.10 23.38
C LYS A 446 -23.57 -9.39 24.18
N ILE A 447 -22.97 -10.38 23.56
CA ILE A 447 -22.76 -11.71 24.14
C ILE A 447 -21.34 -12.20 23.86
N PRO A 448 -20.73 -12.95 24.77
CA PRO A 448 -19.45 -13.58 24.57
C PRO A 448 -19.49 -14.60 23.41
N MET A 449 -18.39 -14.73 22.69
CA MET A 449 -18.28 -15.60 21.50
C MET A 449 -17.06 -16.51 21.57
N ALA A 450 -17.18 -17.69 20.97
CA ALA A 450 -16.09 -18.65 20.83
C ALA A 450 -16.13 -19.32 19.45
N ASN A 451 -14.98 -19.60 18.88
CA ASN A 451 -14.95 -20.52 17.74
C ASN A 451 -15.18 -21.97 18.18
N VAL A 452 -15.61 -22.83 17.27
CA VAL A 452 -15.94 -24.24 17.54
C VAL A 452 -14.82 -25.01 18.26
N ALA A 453 -13.57 -24.67 17.94
CA ALA A 453 -12.39 -25.32 18.53
C ALA A 453 -12.00 -24.77 19.91
N CYS A 454 -12.70 -23.80 20.45
CA CYS A 454 -12.34 -23.10 21.71
C CYS A 454 -10.89 -22.58 21.74
N THR A 455 -10.37 -22.18 20.59
CA THR A 455 -9.02 -21.60 20.47
C THR A 455 -9.04 -20.09 20.36
N LYS A 456 -10.20 -19.52 20.09
CA LYS A 456 -10.45 -18.08 19.99
C LYS A 456 -11.71 -17.75 20.76
N LEU A 457 -11.57 -16.85 21.72
CA LEU A 457 -12.65 -16.47 22.63
C LEU A 457 -12.75 -14.94 22.66
N LEU A 458 -13.94 -14.41 22.74
CA LEU A 458 -14.21 -13.01 22.98
C LEU A 458 -15.08 -12.89 24.23
N ALA A 459 -14.55 -12.29 25.29
CA ALA A 459 -15.31 -11.90 26.45
C ALA A 459 -15.99 -10.54 26.23
N VAL A 460 -17.15 -10.38 26.84
CA VAL A 460 -17.92 -9.13 26.88
C VAL A 460 -18.16 -8.79 28.33
N ASP A 461 -17.77 -7.60 28.76
CA ASP A 461 -17.87 -7.12 30.15
C ASP A 461 -17.34 -8.15 31.17
N GLY A 462 -16.16 -8.72 30.88
CA GLY A 462 -15.52 -9.72 31.74
C GLY A 462 -16.13 -11.13 31.71
N VAL A 463 -17.24 -11.34 30.96
CA VAL A 463 -17.92 -12.65 30.85
C VAL A 463 -17.35 -13.42 29.66
N TRP A 464 -16.86 -14.64 29.89
CA TRP A 464 -16.36 -15.54 28.87
C TRP A 464 -17.48 -16.45 28.31
N PRO A 465 -17.35 -16.96 27.07
CA PRO A 465 -18.32 -17.86 26.45
C PRO A 465 -18.49 -19.14 27.31
N GLN A 466 -19.72 -19.46 27.65
CA GLN A 466 -20.02 -20.69 28.45
C GLN A 466 -19.78 -22.00 27.68
N SER A 467 -19.74 -21.92 26.35
CA SER A 467 -19.48 -23.09 25.48
C SER A 467 -18.03 -23.57 25.53
N CYS A 468 -17.11 -22.79 26.11
CA CYS A 468 -15.68 -23.08 26.16
C CYS A 468 -15.12 -22.87 27.57
N PRO A 469 -14.05 -23.62 27.96
CA PRO A 469 -13.31 -23.30 29.17
C PRO A 469 -12.77 -21.88 29.15
N ALA A 470 -12.93 -21.13 30.22
CA ALA A 470 -12.36 -19.81 30.34
C ALA A 470 -10.81 -19.88 30.30
N PRO A 471 -10.13 -18.90 29.71
CA PRO A 471 -8.69 -18.85 29.74
C PRO A 471 -8.16 -18.75 31.17
N GLN A 472 -7.00 -19.36 31.43
CA GLN A 472 -6.25 -19.14 32.68
C GLN A 472 -5.38 -17.89 32.56
N ASP A 473 -5.04 -17.31 33.70
CA ASP A 473 -4.12 -16.14 33.79
C ASP A 473 -4.57 -14.94 32.94
N VAL A 474 -5.86 -14.59 32.99
CA VAL A 474 -6.42 -13.44 32.31
C VAL A 474 -5.79 -12.16 32.88
N PRO A 475 -5.15 -11.30 32.04
CA PRO A 475 -4.58 -10.04 32.49
C PRO A 475 -5.63 -9.08 33.06
N GLU A 476 -5.22 -8.23 34.00
CA GLU A 476 -6.09 -7.28 34.66
C GLU A 476 -6.74 -6.27 33.69
N ASP A 477 -5.95 -5.81 32.69
CA ASP A 477 -6.44 -4.94 31.61
C ASP A 477 -7.54 -5.58 30.75
N CYS A 478 -7.55 -6.89 30.64
CA CYS A 478 -8.63 -7.65 30.00
C CYS A 478 -9.89 -7.76 30.86
N VAL A 479 -9.74 -7.79 32.18
CA VAL A 479 -10.87 -7.84 33.12
C VAL A 479 -11.56 -6.49 33.18
N GLU A 480 -10.81 -5.42 33.08
CA GLU A 480 -11.32 -4.02 33.14
C GLU A 480 -11.83 -3.52 31.77
N SER A 481 -11.52 -4.19 30.70
CA SER A 481 -11.97 -3.80 29.34
C SER A 481 -13.37 -4.30 29.04
N SER A 482 -14.15 -3.51 28.28
CA SER A 482 -15.48 -3.93 27.80
C SER A 482 -15.43 -5.20 26.95
N PHE A 483 -14.31 -5.41 26.27
CA PHE A 483 -14.09 -6.59 25.42
C PHE A 483 -12.67 -7.12 25.60
N CYS A 484 -12.54 -8.43 25.73
CA CYS A 484 -11.24 -9.09 25.72
C CYS A 484 -11.23 -10.26 24.75
N TYR A 485 -10.41 -10.15 23.71
CA TYR A 485 -10.17 -11.23 22.77
C TYR A 485 -9.00 -12.07 23.22
N ALA A 486 -9.21 -13.39 23.35
CA ALA A 486 -8.19 -14.36 23.70
C ALA A 486 -7.95 -15.32 22.56
N ASN A 487 -6.71 -15.51 22.17
CA ASN A 487 -6.28 -16.49 21.16
C ASN A 487 -5.31 -17.48 21.77
N ARG A 488 -5.57 -18.77 21.58
CA ARG A 488 -4.73 -19.85 22.08
C ARG A 488 -3.61 -20.16 21.10
N TRP A 489 -2.37 -19.97 21.55
CA TRP A 489 -1.18 -20.31 20.77
C TRP A 489 -0.37 -21.38 21.50
N GLY A 490 -0.32 -22.58 20.97
CA GLY A 490 0.31 -23.71 21.64
C GLY A 490 -0.39 -24.04 22.98
N ARG A 491 0.35 -23.91 24.09
CA ARG A 491 -0.18 -24.15 25.46
C ARG A 491 -0.61 -22.88 26.19
N GLY A 492 -0.37 -21.70 25.60
CA GLY A 492 -0.64 -20.40 26.23
C GLY A 492 -1.76 -19.61 25.53
N TRP A 493 -2.23 -18.59 26.22
CA TRP A 493 -3.20 -17.63 25.69
C TRP A 493 -2.51 -16.30 25.40
N GLN A 494 -2.92 -15.66 24.31
CA GLN A 494 -2.58 -14.28 23.99
C GLN A 494 -3.85 -13.44 24.12
N PHE A 495 -3.77 -12.34 24.83
CA PHE A 495 -4.92 -11.49 25.12
C PHE A 495 -4.79 -10.13 24.39
N ALA A 496 -5.90 -9.60 23.97
CA ALA A 496 -6.03 -8.28 23.37
C ALA A 496 -7.27 -7.58 23.95
N PRO A 497 -7.08 -6.73 24.98
CA PRO A 497 -8.16 -5.91 25.51
C PRO A 497 -8.53 -4.84 24.49
N THR A 498 -9.81 -4.53 24.36
CA THR A 498 -10.31 -3.43 23.52
C THR A 498 -11.56 -2.82 24.12
N ASN A 499 -11.63 -1.50 24.12
CA ASN A 499 -12.81 -0.77 24.57
C ASN A 499 -13.68 -0.28 23.40
N GLU A 500 -13.22 -0.46 22.17
CA GLU A 500 -13.91 0.07 20.98
C GLU A 500 -14.05 -1.00 19.90
N PHE A 501 -15.28 -1.27 19.53
CA PHE A 501 -15.67 -1.80 18.24
C PHE A 501 -16.29 -0.63 17.47
N GLY A 502 -15.42 0.24 16.97
CA GLY A 502 -15.82 1.45 16.26
C GLY A 502 -15.87 1.25 14.75
#